data_cd2d6aa44a28da114786644e1c87c1c2
#
_entry.id   cd2d6aa44a28da114786644e1c87c1c2
#
_cell.length_a   1.000
_cell.length_b   1.000
_cell.length_c   1.000
_cell.angle_alpha   90.00
_cell.angle_beta   90.00
_cell.angle_gamma   90.00
#
_symmetry.space_group_name_H-M   'P 1'
#
loop_
_entity.id
_entity.type
_entity.pdbx_description
1 polymer ?
#
loop_
_entity_poly.entity_id
_entity_poly.type
_entity_poly.pdbx_seq_one_letter_code
_entity_poly.pdbx_strand_id
1 'polypeptide(L)'
;MPDAERGTGAGAARGPQGERRQPGAGAGLAIVAKVTTEQPAPLVDLLATLDLEELGSAQVSVQPLSTAGVVSGELPVPLPETVAEDITLFRGQSQKQPHGRVFGGQVLAQGVMACGRTVRAVEGQDDRRLHSLHAYFMRPGDDTQPITFSVERMRDGRSFSTRRVHAIQHGKPILSMSASFQDPDTGLDHQDEMPTVPDPMAVPSLSDVFAGVDHPGARHLAEGRAIEQRHVEGHLFVSPASEQVADQRVWMRSTGTLPDDPLVHDAVLAYASDYSLLESILRRHGRTWTTPGLRAASLDHAMWFHRPARADEWILYAEHSPSAQGGRGLGIGRMFTQDGVLVATVAQEGMLRVPE
;
A
#
# COMPACT_ATOMS: atom_id res chain seq x y z
N MET A 1 -40.44 -72.94 23.86
CA MET A 1 -41.41 -73.24 22.81
C MET A 1 -42.62 -72.34 22.94
N PRO A 2 -43.19 -71.79 21.88
CA PRO A 2 -42.70 -71.58 20.51
C PRO A 2 -42.81 -70.11 20.03
N ASP A 3 -42.13 -69.89 18.94
CA ASP A 3 -42.47 -69.40 17.61
C ASP A 3 -42.63 -67.88 17.43
N ALA A 4 -41.81 -67.32 16.71
CA ALA A 4 -41.67 -67.09 15.25
C ALA A 4 -42.65 -66.00 14.77
N GLU A 5 -42.14 -64.94 14.18
CA GLU A 5 -42.13 -64.60 12.74
C GLU A 5 -41.73 -63.16 12.47
N ARG A 6 -40.73 -63.00 11.68
CA ARG A 6 -40.48 -62.22 10.45
C ARG A 6 -41.34 -60.94 10.23
N GLY A 7 -40.65 -59.85 9.90
CA GLY A 7 -41.23 -58.70 9.26
C GLY A 7 -40.15 -57.69 8.80
N THR A 8 -39.76 -57.82 7.55
CA THR A 8 -38.91 -56.97 6.73
C THR A 8 -39.40 -55.52 6.62
N GLY A 9 -38.50 -54.55 6.55
CA GLY A 9 -38.83 -53.20 6.11
C GLY A 9 -37.66 -52.23 6.17
N ALA A 10 -36.80 -52.21 5.16
CA ALA A 10 -35.79 -51.19 4.95
C ALA A 10 -36.43 -49.85 4.53
N GLY A 11 -36.05 -48.78 5.16
CA GLY A 11 -36.40 -47.42 4.80
C GLY A 11 -35.26 -46.45 5.13
N ALA A 12 -34.26 -46.41 4.24
CA ALA A 12 -33.20 -45.42 4.33
C ALA A 12 -33.73 -44.05 3.90
N ALA A 13 -33.95 -43.15 4.84
CA ALA A 13 -34.18 -41.75 4.55
C ALA A 13 -32.84 -41.06 4.24
N ARG A 14 -32.66 -40.72 2.95
CA ARG A 14 -31.58 -39.82 2.50
C ARG A 14 -31.92 -38.40 2.97
N GLY A 15 -31.11 -37.85 3.85
CA GLY A 15 -31.08 -36.41 4.18
C GLY A 15 -30.61 -35.58 2.99
N PRO A 16 -31.03 -34.33 2.84
CA PRO A 16 -30.67 -33.46 1.72
C PRO A 16 -29.17 -33.20 1.72
N GLN A 17 -28.52 -33.45 0.60
CA GLN A 17 -27.15 -33.04 0.31
C GLN A 17 -27.12 -31.50 0.30
N GLY A 18 -26.40 -30.92 1.24
CA GLY A 18 -26.09 -29.50 1.24
C GLY A 18 -25.29 -29.16 -0.02
N GLU A 19 -25.88 -28.37 -0.89
CA GLU A 19 -25.18 -27.75 -2.03
C GLU A 19 -24.01 -26.92 -1.46
N ARG A 20 -22.81 -27.36 -1.77
CA ARG A 20 -21.61 -26.54 -1.59
C ARG A 20 -21.75 -25.33 -2.54
N ARG A 21 -22.06 -24.16 -1.99
CA ARG A 21 -21.92 -22.90 -2.71
C ARG A 21 -20.46 -22.76 -3.14
N GLN A 22 -20.23 -22.73 -4.43
CA GLN A 22 -18.95 -22.34 -5.01
C GLN A 22 -18.65 -20.91 -4.55
N PRO A 23 -17.42 -20.56 -4.11
CA PRO A 23 -17.07 -19.17 -3.80
C PRO A 23 -17.23 -18.35 -5.07
N GLY A 24 -17.99 -17.27 -4.96
CA GLY A 24 -18.36 -16.41 -6.07
C GLY A 24 -17.14 -15.77 -6.73
N ALA A 25 -16.87 -16.15 -7.95
CA ALA A 25 -16.04 -15.37 -8.87
C ALA A 25 -16.78 -14.06 -9.20
N GLY A 26 -16.60 -13.00 -8.41
CA GLY A 26 -17.40 -11.80 -8.63
C GLY A 26 -16.91 -10.49 -8.06
N ALA A 27 -15.94 -10.48 -7.15
CA ALA A 27 -15.52 -9.22 -6.51
C ALA A 27 -14.39 -8.47 -7.26
N GLY A 28 -13.58 -9.15 -8.06
CA GLY A 28 -12.43 -8.56 -8.76
C GLY A 28 -12.77 -7.68 -9.96
N LEU A 29 -13.90 -7.91 -10.62
CA LEU A 29 -14.32 -7.15 -11.83
C LEU A 29 -14.93 -5.76 -11.53
N ALA A 30 -15.14 -5.39 -10.26
CA ALA A 30 -15.93 -4.21 -9.92
C ALA A 30 -15.16 -2.87 -10.02
N ILE A 31 -13.84 -2.87 -9.88
CA ILE A 31 -13.04 -1.63 -9.96
C ILE A 31 -12.90 -1.18 -11.42
N VAL A 32 -12.58 -2.10 -12.32
CA VAL A 32 -12.38 -1.80 -13.75
C VAL A 32 -13.70 -1.52 -14.47
N ALA A 33 -14.81 -2.15 -14.08
CA ALA A 33 -16.13 -1.96 -14.72
C ALA A 33 -16.73 -0.55 -14.55
N LYS A 34 -16.21 0.26 -13.62
CA LYS A 34 -16.64 1.67 -13.41
C LYS A 34 -15.69 2.69 -14.03
N VAL A 35 -14.61 2.25 -14.67
CA VAL A 35 -13.67 3.15 -15.36
C VAL A 35 -14.32 3.57 -16.69
N THR A 36 -14.71 4.82 -16.80
CA THR A 36 -15.24 5.38 -18.04
C THR A 36 -14.11 5.58 -19.06
N THR A 37 -14.41 5.48 -20.34
CA THR A 37 -13.47 5.66 -21.46
C THR A 37 -12.84 7.08 -21.55
N GLU A 38 -13.18 7.99 -20.64
CA GLU A 38 -12.70 9.38 -20.57
C GLU A 38 -11.57 9.60 -19.55
N GLN A 39 -11.18 8.56 -18.77
CA GLN A 39 -10.12 8.68 -17.78
C GLN A 39 -8.72 8.70 -18.44
N PRO A 40 -7.75 9.47 -17.89
CA PRO A 40 -6.36 9.45 -18.39
C PRO A 40 -5.74 8.06 -18.31
N ALA A 41 -5.02 7.66 -19.36
CA ALA A 41 -4.44 6.32 -19.47
C ALA A 41 -3.58 5.88 -18.25
N PRO A 42 -2.74 6.75 -17.64
CA PRO A 42 -1.99 6.38 -16.43
C PRO A 42 -2.88 6.07 -15.22
N LEU A 43 -4.03 6.73 -15.08
CA LEU A 43 -4.98 6.43 -14.01
C LEU A 43 -5.69 5.11 -14.25
N VAL A 44 -6.08 4.82 -15.50
CA VAL A 44 -6.67 3.52 -15.88
C VAL A 44 -5.70 2.39 -15.55
N ASP A 45 -4.43 2.56 -15.89
CA ASP A 45 -3.36 1.60 -15.59
C ASP A 45 -3.16 1.41 -14.07
N LEU A 46 -3.17 2.50 -13.29
CA LEU A 46 -3.12 2.42 -11.84
C LEU A 46 -4.30 1.64 -11.27
N LEU A 47 -5.53 1.96 -11.67
CA LEU A 47 -6.73 1.28 -11.17
C LEU A 47 -6.74 -0.21 -11.55
N ALA A 48 -6.30 -0.56 -12.76
CA ALA A 48 -6.13 -1.95 -13.17
C ALA A 48 -5.04 -2.67 -12.35
N THR A 49 -3.98 -1.96 -11.96
CA THR A 49 -2.91 -2.48 -11.11
C THR A 49 -3.39 -2.74 -9.67
N LEU A 50 -4.32 -1.92 -9.16
CA LEU A 50 -4.94 -2.10 -7.83
C LEU A 50 -6.01 -3.19 -7.80
N ASP A 51 -6.52 -3.63 -8.95
CA ASP A 51 -7.50 -4.71 -9.04
C ASP A 51 -6.81 -6.07 -9.00
N LEU A 52 -6.56 -6.56 -7.79
CA LEU A 52 -5.84 -7.80 -7.55
C LEU A 52 -6.71 -9.03 -7.85
N GLU A 53 -6.12 -10.02 -8.52
CA GLU A 53 -6.70 -11.36 -8.66
C GLU A 53 -6.52 -12.13 -7.35
N GLU A 54 -7.61 -12.63 -6.76
CA GLU A 54 -7.53 -13.53 -5.60
C GLU A 54 -7.27 -14.95 -6.08
N LEU A 55 -6.17 -15.54 -5.60
CA LEU A 55 -5.75 -16.89 -5.97
C LEU A 55 -6.30 -17.99 -5.05
N GLY A 56 -6.80 -17.59 -3.87
CA GLY A 56 -7.37 -18.47 -2.86
C GLY A 56 -6.73 -18.31 -1.49
N SER A 57 -7.24 -19.10 -0.52
CA SER A 57 -6.77 -19.09 0.87
C SER A 57 -6.35 -20.48 1.31
N ALA A 58 -5.36 -20.55 2.20
CA ALA A 58 -4.86 -21.78 2.79
C ALA A 58 -4.58 -21.60 4.27
N GLN A 59 -4.79 -22.64 5.06
CA GLN A 59 -4.27 -22.69 6.43
C GLN A 59 -2.86 -23.28 6.40
N VAL A 60 -1.91 -22.56 6.96
CA VAL A 60 -0.54 -23.02 7.13
C VAL A 60 -0.33 -23.38 8.60
N SER A 61 -0.04 -24.66 8.85
CA SER A 61 0.31 -25.13 10.19
C SER A 61 1.81 -25.00 10.40
N VAL A 62 2.22 -24.15 11.32
CA VAL A 62 3.62 -24.05 11.75
C VAL A 62 3.80 -24.94 12.96
N GLN A 63 4.57 -26.03 12.81
CA GLN A 63 5.00 -26.81 13.98
C GLN A 63 6.11 -26.04 14.69
N PRO A 64 5.99 -25.76 15.99
CA PRO A 64 7.12 -25.24 16.76
C PRO A 64 8.29 -26.23 16.62
N LEU A 65 9.48 -25.71 16.40
CA LEU A 65 10.70 -26.53 16.30
C LEU A 65 10.71 -27.52 17.46
N SER A 66 10.75 -28.81 17.13
CA SER A 66 10.86 -29.91 18.09
C SER A 66 12.03 -29.59 19.04
N THR A 67 11.74 -29.61 20.33
CA THR A 67 12.76 -29.57 21.39
C THR A 67 13.59 -30.85 21.47
N ALA A 68 13.68 -31.64 20.39
CA ALA A 68 14.55 -32.79 20.27
C ALA A 68 16.02 -32.35 20.36
N GLY A 69 16.51 -32.14 21.58
CA GLY A 69 17.84 -31.62 21.91
C GLY A 69 17.90 -30.78 23.17
N VAL A 70 16.79 -30.40 23.76
CA VAL A 70 16.77 -29.77 25.09
C VAL A 70 16.81 -30.87 26.14
N VAL A 71 17.92 -30.92 26.84
CA VAL A 71 18.19 -31.77 28.00
C VAL A 71 17.00 -31.72 28.95
N SER A 72 16.51 -32.88 29.29
CA SER A 72 15.48 -33.23 30.27
C SER A 72 15.23 -32.19 31.40
N GLY A 73 14.34 -31.27 31.15
CA GLY A 73 13.68 -30.40 32.09
C GLY A 73 12.25 -30.23 31.63
N GLU A 74 11.28 -30.58 32.43
CA GLU A 74 9.86 -30.32 32.12
C GLU A 74 9.67 -28.83 31.86
N LEU A 75 9.23 -28.46 30.66
CA LEU A 75 8.82 -27.10 30.37
C LEU A 75 7.55 -26.82 31.19
N PRO A 76 7.49 -25.70 31.92
CA PRO A 76 6.37 -25.39 32.82
C PRO A 76 5.05 -25.11 32.06
N VAL A 77 5.04 -25.07 30.74
CA VAL A 77 3.84 -24.91 29.90
C VAL A 77 4.00 -25.79 28.66
N PRO A 78 3.03 -26.66 28.35
CA PRO A 78 3.04 -27.41 27.08
C PRO A 78 3.01 -26.39 25.93
N LEU A 79 3.97 -26.49 25.02
CA LEU A 79 3.94 -25.71 23.77
C LEU A 79 2.71 -26.16 22.96
N PRO A 80 1.97 -25.22 22.34
CA PRO A 80 0.89 -25.59 21.44
C PRO A 80 1.43 -26.48 20.34
N GLU A 81 0.73 -27.59 20.08
CA GLU A 81 1.17 -28.61 19.10
C GLU A 81 1.29 -28.05 17.68
N THR A 82 0.49 -27.04 17.33
CA THR A 82 0.51 -26.35 16.04
C THR A 82 -0.05 -24.93 16.18
N VAL A 83 0.53 -23.98 15.47
CA VAL A 83 -0.08 -22.66 15.20
C VAL A 83 -0.60 -22.70 13.77
N ALA A 84 -1.92 -22.55 13.61
CA ALA A 84 -2.52 -22.42 12.28
C ALA A 84 -2.57 -20.93 11.91
N GLU A 85 -2.06 -20.59 10.74
CA GLU A 85 -2.13 -19.25 10.18
C GLU A 85 -3.01 -19.28 8.93
N ASP A 86 -4.00 -18.38 8.85
CA ASP A 86 -4.84 -18.20 7.67
C ASP A 86 -4.14 -17.24 6.71
N ILE A 87 -3.77 -17.76 5.54
CA ILE A 87 -3.11 -16.99 4.48
C ILE A 87 -4.04 -16.88 3.28
N THR A 88 -4.21 -15.66 2.75
CA THR A 88 -4.88 -15.39 1.48
C THR A 88 -3.86 -14.90 0.47
N LEU A 89 -3.91 -15.46 -0.74
CA LEU A 89 -2.99 -15.12 -1.84
C LEU A 89 -3.69 -14.27 -2.89
N PHE A 90 -3.02 -13.21 -3.31
CA PHE A 90 -3.44 -12.35 -4.42
C PHE A 90 -2.31 -12.24 -5.45
N ARG A 91 -2.69 -11.92 -6.69
CA ARG A 91 -1.78 -11.56 -7.77
C ARG A 91 -2.10 -10.15 -8.26
N GLY A 92 -1.09 -9.30 -8.36
CA GLY A 92 -1.17 -7.97 -8.94
C GLY A 92 -0.25 -7.84 -10.15
N GLN A 93 -0.65 -7.05 -11.13
CA GLN A 93 0.22 -6.67 -12.25
C GLN A 93 1.19 -5.57 -11.83
N SER A 94 2.28 -5.41 -12.59
CA SER A 94 3.25 -4.33 -12.36
C SER A 94 3.13 -3.25 -13.44
N GLN A 95 3.14 -1.99 -13.01
CA GLN A 95 3.21 -0.84 -13.93
C GLN A 95 4.62 -0.72 -14.51
N LYS A 96 4.71 -0.44 -15.80
CA LYS A 96 5.99 -0.21 -16.47
C LYS A 96 6.62 1.10 -16.01
N GLN A 97 7.90 1.03 -15.68
CA GLN A 97 8.70 2.16 -15.24
C GLN A 97 9.90 2.39 -16.19
N PRO A 98 10.33 3.64 -16.42
CA PRO A 98 11.47 3.92 -17.32
C PRO A 98 12.77 3.22 -16.94
N HIS A 99 12.93 2.83 -15.66
CA HIS A 99 14.14 2.18 -15.13
C HIS A 99 13.99 0.66 -14.93
N GLY A 100 12.85 0.05 -15.34
CA GLY A 100 12.60 -1.40 -15.28
C GLY A 100 12.39 -1.97 -13.85
N ARG A 101 12.19 -1.13 -12.85
CA ARG A 101 11.94 -1.55 -11.47
C ARG A 101 10.55 -1.13 -11.04
N VAL A 102 9.89 -1.98 -10.30
CA VAL A 102 8.58 -1.65 -9.69
C VAL A 102 8.73 -0.41 -8.79
N PHE A 103 7.78 0.51 -8.90
CA PHE A 103 7.66 1.67 -8.01
C PHE A 103 7.23 1.22 -6.61
N GLY A 104 7.89 1.73 -5.55
CA GLY A 104 7.60 1.33 -4.17
C GLY A 104 6.19 1.66 -3.75
N GLY A 105 5.69 2.85 -4.10
CA GLY A 105 4.31 3.26 -3.85
C GLY A 105 3.27 2.32 -4.47
N GLN A 106 3.55 1.73 -5.65
CA GLN A 106 2.69 0.71 -6.25
C GLN A 106 2.57 -0.52 -5.34
N VAL A 107 3.70 -1.01 -4.82
CA VAL A 107 3.70 -2.22 -3.98
C VAL A 107 3.01 -1.96 -2.65
N LEU A 108 3.17 -0.75 -2.06
CA LEU A 108 2.43 -0.31 -0.87
C LEU A 108 0.93 -0.31 -1.12
N ALA A 109 0.48 0.34 -2.19
CA ALA A 109 -0.93 0.45 -2.55
C ALA A 109 -1.59 -0.91 -2.80
N GLN A 110 -0.93 -1.78 -3.55
CA GLN A 110 -1.39 -3.16 -3.76
C GLN A 110 -1.44 -3.95 -2.45
N GLY A 111 -0.46 -3.75 -1.54
CA GLY A 111 -0.46 -4.33 -0.20
C GLY A 111 -1.65 -3.86 0.64
N VAL A 112 -1.99 -2.57 0.58
CA VAL A 112 -3.19 -1.99 1.22
C VAL A 112 -4.46 -2.65 0.67
N MET A 113 -4.60 -2.76 -0.65
CA MET A 113 -5.75 -3.43 -1.28
C MET A 113 -5.87 -4.88 -0.85
N ALA A 114 -4.77 -5.65 -0.85
CA ALA A 114 -4.76 -7.04 -0.44
C ALA A 114 -5.18 -7.19 1.04
N CYS A 115 -4.60 -6.39 1.95
CA CYS A 115 -4.94 -6.40 3.37
C CYS A 115 -6.41 -6.01 3.60
N GLY A 116 -6.87 -4.92 3.00
CA GLY A 116 -8.24 -4.41 3.16
C GLY A 116 -9.30 -5.40 2.67
N ARG A 117 -9.06 -6.07 1.54
CA ARG A 117 -9.96 -7.12 1.02
C ARG A 117 -10.10 -8.29 2.00
N THR A 118 -9.02 -8.70 2.67
CA THR A 118 -9.10 -9.77 3.69
C THR A 118 -9.79 -9.33 4.97
N VAL A 119 -9.81 -8.03 5.32
CA VAL A 119 -10.58 -7.48 6.43
C VAL A 119 -12.05 -7.48 6.09
N ARG A 120 -12.44 -6.93 4.93
CA ARG A 120 -13.82 -6.90 4.44
C ARG A 120 -14.43 -8.28 4.20
N ALA A 121 -13.61 -9.31 4.03
CA ALA A 121 -14.08 -10.69 3.91
C ALA A 121 -14.51 -11.32 5.24
N VAL A 122 -14.30 -10.63 6.38
CA VAL A 122 -14.78 -11.04 7.71
C VAL A 122 -16.12 -10.39 7.97
N GLU A 123 -17.12 -11.18 8.34
CA GLU A 123 -18.48 -10.69 8.63
C GLU A 123 -18.47 -9.58 9.68
N GLY A 124 -19.15 -8.47 9.40
CA GLY A 124 -19.27 -7.30 10.28
C GLY A 124 -18.02 -6.42 10.34
N GLN A 125 -17.06 -6.56 9.41
CA GLN A 125 -15.85 -5.73 9.35
C GLN A 125 -15.76 -4.87 8.06
N ASP A 126 -16.86 -4.74 7.32
CA ASP A 126 -16.90 -4.00 6.05
C ASP A 126 -16.56 -2.51 6.19
N ASP A 127 -16.90 -1.91 7.35
CA ASP A 127 -16.70 -0.49 7.64
C ASP A 127 -15.35 -0.17 8.25
N ARG A 128 -14.51 -1.18 8.56
CA ARG A 128 -13.18 -0.97 9.12
C ARG A 128 -12.29 -0.20 8.15
N ARG A 129 -11.65 0.84 8.68
CA ARG A 129 -10.76 1.75 7.94
C ARG A 129 -9.31 1.46 8.25
N LEU A 130 -8.48 1.56 7.23
CA LEU A 130 -7.03 1.57 7.42
C LEU A 130 -6.65 2.79 8.28
N HIS A 131 -5.93 2.57 9.38
CA HIS A 131 -5.41 3.66 10.20
C HIS A 131 -3.89 3.70 10.27
N SER A 132 -3.19 2.60 9.95
CA SER A 132 -1.72 2.62 9.87
C SER A 132 -1.17 1.47 9.02
N LEU A 133 -0.01 1.72 8.43
CA LEU A 133 0.84 0.71 7.81
C LEU A 133 2.31 0.96 8.15
N HIS A 134 3.10 -0.13 8.18
CA HIS A 134 4.54 -0.10 8.38
C HIS A 134 5.18 -1.14 7.46
N ALA A 135 6.10 -0.70 6.62
CA ALA A 135 6.69 -1.53 5.58
C ALA A 135 8.21 -1.43 5.53
N TYR A 136 8.86 -2.54 5.13
CA TYR A 136 10.26 -2.57 4.72
C TYR A 136 10.37 -3.01 3.27
N PHE A 137 11.11 -2.26 2.46
CA PHE A 137 11.52 -2.64 1.12
C PHE A 137 12.77 -3.52 1.19
N MET A 138 12.67 -4.74 0.71
CA MET A 138 13.73 -5.74 0.88
C MET A 138 14.57 -5.93 -0.38
N ARG A 139 13.97 -5.78 -1.56
CA ARG A 139 14.62 -5.98 -2.86
C ARG A 139 13.94 -5.13 -3.93
N PRO A 140 14.67 -4.70 -4.97
CA PRO A 140 14.05 -4.11 -6.14
C PRO A 140 13.12 -5.13 -6.83
N GLY A 141 11.91 -4.70 -7.16
CA GLY A 141 10.98 -5.48 -7.96
C GLY A 141 11.26 -5.33 -9.45
N ASP A 142 10.88 -6.34 -10.24
CA ASP A 142 10.93 -6.39 -11.69
C ASP A 142 9.57 -5.98 -12.27
N ASP A 143 9.51 -4.89 -13.02
CA ASP A 143 8.26 -4.36 -13.58
C ASP A 143 7.72 -5.17 -14.77
N THR A 144 8.43 -6.20 -15.20
CA THR A 144 7.98 -7.15 -16.24
C THR A 144 7.22 -8.34 -15.69
N GLN A 145 7.21 -8.51 -14.36
CA GLN A 145 6.65 -9.67 -13.69
C GLN A 145 5.48 -9.27 -12.79
N PRO A 146 4.47 -10.12 -12.65
CA PRO A 146 3.43 -9.93 -11.64
C PRO A 146 4.00 -10.10 -10.24
N ILE A 147 3.28 -9.53 -9.26
CA ILE A 147 3.62 -9.64 -7.84
C ILE A 147 2.59 -10.54 -7.16
N THR A 148 3.05 -11.50 -6.38
CA THR A 148 2.19 -12.30 -5.50
C THR A 148 2.18 -11.66 -4.11
N PHE A 149 0.99 -11.41 -3.57
CA PHE A 149 0.80 -10.91 -2.21
C PHE A 149 0.28 -12.06 -1.34
N SER A 150 1.04 -12.38 -0.29
CA SER A 150 0.65 -13.36 0.74
C SER A 150 0.21 -12.59 1.98
N VAL A 151 -1.08 -12.64 2.31
CA VAL A 151 -1.67 -11.90 3.42
C VAL A 151 -1.99 -12.85 4.56
N GLU A 152 -1.37 -12.64 5.71
CA GLU A 152 -1.66 -13.31 6.97
C GLU A 152 -2.71 -12.54 7.77
N ARG A 153 -3.68 -13.25 8.35
CA ARG A 153 -4.65 -12.70 9.31
C ARG A 153 -4.07 -12.78 10.73
N MET A 154 -3.32 -11.75 11.13
CA MET A 154 -2.65 -11.71 12.43
C MET A 154 -3.65 -11.61 13.59
N ARG A 155 -4.72 -10.83 13.40
CA ARG A 155 -5.74 -10.59 14.42
C ARG A 155 -7.01 -10.06 13.79
N ASP A 156 -8.15 -10.59 14.26
CA ASP A 156 -9.47 -10.02 14.12
C ASP A 156 -10.08 -9.85 15.54
N GLY A 157 -9.91 -8.65 16.08
CA GLY A 157 -10.43 -8.28 17.39
C GLY A 157 -11.78 -7.57 17.29
N ARG A 158 -12.32 -7.15 18.46
CA ARG A 158 -13.62 -6.48 18.55
C ARG A 158 -13.70 -5.21 17.70
N SER A 159 -12.66 -4.35 17.72
CA SER A 159 -12.65 -3.04 17.03
C SER A 159 -11.45 -2.86 16.10
N PHE A 160 -10.49 -3.78 16.11
CA PHE A 160 -9.26 -3.69 15.32
C PHE A 160 -8.98 -5.00 14.59
N SER A 161 -8.48 -4.89 13.37
CA SER A 161 -7.91 -6.00 12.60
C SER A 161 -6.48 -5.68 12.22
N THR A 162 -5.60 -6.70 12.27
CA THR A 162 -4.20 -6.57 11.84
C THR A 162 -3.90 -7.60 10.77
N ARG A 163 -3.23 -7.16 9.72
CA ARG A 163 -2.78 -7.99 8.60
C ARG A 163 -1.28 -7.84 8.42
N ARG A 164 -0.61 -8.92 8.04
CA ARG A 164 0.74 -8.88 7.51
C ARG A 164 0.71 -9.32 6.06
N VAL A 165 1.40 -8.59 5.19
CA VAL A 165 1.51 -8.93 3.79
C VAL A 165 2.96 -8.97 3.34
N HIS A 166 3.30 -10.01 2.56
CA HIS A 166 4.54 -10.10 1.83
C HIS A 166 4.25 -9.98 0.33
N ALA A 167 4.87 -9.00 -0.32
CA ALA A 167 4.90 -8.91 -1.77
C ALA A 167 6.09 -9.71 -2.29
N ILE A 168 5.85 -10.65 -3.19
CA ILE A 168 6.81 -11.69 -3.58
C ILE A 168 6.98 -11.70 -5.11
N GLN A 169 8.22 -11.67 -5.56
CA GLN A 169 8.60 -11.96 -6.95
C GLN A 169 9.76 -12.96 -6.97
N HIS A 170 9.80 -13.85 -7.96
CA HIS A 170 10.84 -14.87 -8.08
C HIS A 170 11.08 -15.68 -6.79
N GLY A 171 9.99 -15.96 -6.04
CA GLY A 171 10.04 -16.69 -4.77
C GLY A 171 10.73 -15.94 -3.62
N LYS A 172 10.97 -14.62 -3.74
CA LYS A 172 11.61 -13.80 -2.71
C LYS A 172 10.75 -12.57 -2.38
N PRO A 173 10.63 -12.21 -1.09
CA PRO A 173 9.93 -10.99 -0.72
C PRO A 173 10.67 -9.75 -1.24
N ILE A 174 9.94 -8.86 -1.92
CA ILE A 174 10.39 -7.53 -2.31
C ILE A 174 9.94 -6.48 -1.30
N LEU A 175 8.82 -6.73 -0.59
CA LEU A 175 8.31 -5.89 0.49
C LEU A 175 7.69 -6.78 1.57
N SER A 176 7.80 -6.35 2.84
CA SER A 176 7.04 -6.86 3.98
C SER A 176 6.35 -5.70 4.67
N MET A 177 5.03 -5.80 4.88
CA MET A 177 4.23 -4.72 5.47
C MET A 177 3.25 -5.29 6.49
N SER A 178 3.06 -4.57 7.60
CA SER A 178 1.94 -4.77 8.52
C SER A 178 0.97 -3.61 8.36
N ALA A 179 -0.34 -3.90 8.35
CA ALA A 179 -1.41 -2.93 8.25
C ALA A 179 -2.45 -3.17 9.34
N SER A 180 -2.96 -2.09 9.93
CA SER A 180 -3.97 -2.14 10.99
C SER A 180 -5.20 -1.34 10.59
N PHE A 181 -6.36 -1.93 10.88
CA PHE A 181 -7.68 -1.41 10.54
C PHE A 181 -8.52 -1.26 11.80
N GLN A 182 -9.40 -0.26 11.83
CA GLN A 182 -10.23 0.07 13.00
C GLN A 182 -11.67 0.33 12.56
N ASP A 183 -12.63 -0.06 13.40
CA ASP A 183 -14.02 0.41 13.28
C ASP A 183 -14.05 1.92 13.50
N PRO A 184 -14.90 2.68 12.78
CA PRO A 184 -15.11 4.10 13.08
C PRO A 184 -15.45 4.31 14.56
N ASP A 185 -14.76 5.23 15.22
CA ASP A 185 -14.95 5.54 16.63
C ASP A 185 -14.82 7.05 16.87
N THR A 186 -15.26 7.50 18.04
CA THR A 186 -15.19 8.90 18.48
C THR A 186 -14.26 9.03 19.68
N GLY A 187 -13.62 10.20 19.85
CA GLY A 187 -12.68 10.40 20.97
C GLY A 187 -12.07 11.80 21.00
N LEU A 188 -10.86 11.89 21.53
CA LEU A 188 -10.09 13.12 21.53
C LEU A 188 -9.73 13.50 20.08
N ASP A 189 -9.84 14.78 19.76
CA ASP A 189 -9.57 15.31 18.42
C ASP A 189 -8.66 16.54 18.50
N HIS A 190 -7.56 16.50 17.78
CA HIS A 190 -6.69 17.64 17.49
C HIS A 190 -5.86 17.33 16.24
N GLN A 191 -5.27 18.32 15.63
CA GLN A 191 -4.36 18.19 14.49
C GLN A 191 -3.35 19.34 14.45
N ASP A 192 -2.26 19.16 13.71
CA ASP A 192 -1.35 20.24 13.35
C ASP A 192 -1.99 21.17 12.32
N GLU A 193 -1.55 22.43 12.31
CA GLU A 193 -1.98 23.40 11.31
C GLU A 193 -1.30 23.13 9.96
N MET A 194 -2.06 23.31 8.88
CA MET A 194 -1.53 23.25 7.52
C MET A 194 -0.62 24.47 7.28
N PRO A 195 0.59 24.29 6.72
CA PRO A 195 1.43 25.41 6.34
C PRO A 195 0.76 26.27 5.26
N THR A 196 0.97 27.59 5.31
CA THR A 196 0.50 28.50 4.27
C THR A 196 1.27 28.28 2.98
N VAL A 197 0.55 28.02 1.90
CA VAL A 197 1.09 27.77 0.55
C VAL A 197 0.21 28.45 -0.50
N PRO A 198 0.73 28.70 -1.72
CA PRO A 198 -0.10 29.12 -2.84
C PRO A 198 -1.18 28.10 -3.18
N ASP A 199 -2.29 28.58 -3.76
CA ASP A 199 -3.32 27.70 -4.34
C ASP A 199 -2.69 26.73 -5.35
N PRO A 200 -3.11 25.45 -5.40
CA PRO A 200 -2.52 24.47 -6.31
C PRO A 200 -2.55 24.92 -7.77
N MET A 201 -3.57 25.66 -8.20
CA MET A 201 -3.65 26.14 -9.59
C MET A 201 -2.72 27.32 -9.88
N ALA A 202 -2.17 27.96 -8.85
CA ALA A 202 -1.13 28.98 -8.99
C ALA A 202 0.29 28.41 -9.08
N VAL A 203 0.48 27.11 -8.80
CA VAL A 203 1.76 26.42 -8.89
C VAL A 203 1.84 25.67 -10.21
N PRO A 204 2.92 25.80 -11.02
CA PRO A 204 3.06 25.10 -12.28
C PRO A 204 2.99 23.57 -12.12
N SER A 205 2.28 22.90 -13.00
CA SER A 205 2.28 21.44 -13.10
C SER A 205 3.60 20.94 -13.72
N LEU A 206 3.90 19.64 -13.57
CA LEU A 206 5.04 19.03 -14.28
C LEU A 206 4.85 19.07 -15.82
N SER A 207 3.61 19.02 -16.31
CA SER A 207 3.31 19.21 -17.72
C SER A 207 3.69 20.62 -18.21
N ASP A 208 3.40 21.67 -17.41
CA ASP A 208 3.80 23.04 -17.73
C ASP A 208 5.33 23.18 -17.73
N VAL A 209 5.99 22.59 -16.73
CA VAL A 209 7.46 22.68 -16.55
C VAL A 209 8.21 21.99 -17.68
N PHE A 210 7.72 20.85 -18.15
CA PHE A 210 8.36 20.06 -19.19
C PHE A 210 7.75 20.28 -20.59
N ALA A 211 6.89 21.28 -20.77
CA ALA A 211 6.32 21.63 -22.05
C ALA A 211 7.42 21.89 -23.09
N GLY A 212 7.36 21.19 -24.23
CA GLY A 212 8.33 21.32 -25.31
C GLY A 212 9.69 20.64 -25.08
N VAL A 213 9.90 19.93 -23.96
CA VAL A 213 11.12 19.14 -23.74
C VAL A 213 10.98 17.76 -24.38
N ASP A 214 11.64 17.55 -25.52
CA ASP A 214 11.64 16.27 -26.27
C ASP A 214 12.64 15.27 -25.64
N HIS A 215 12.22 14.69 -24.48
CA HIS A 215 12.97 13.65 -23.79
C HIS A 215 12.01 12.62 -23.17
N PRO A 216 12.25 11.30 -23.30
CA PRO A 216 11.33 10.27 -22.74
C PRO A 216 11.04 10.42 -21.24
N GLY A 217 12.07 10.77 -20.44
CA GLY A 217 11.92 11.01 -19.02
C GLY A 217 11.05 12.23 -18.70
N ALA A 218 11.17 13.32 -19.47
CA ALA A 218 10.33 14.50 -19.31
C ALA A 218 8.86 14.19 -19.66
N ARG A 219 8.62 13.45 -20.75
CA ARG A 219 7.27 12.97 -21.11
C ARG A 219 6.66 12.08 -20.03
N HIS A 220 7.43 11.16 -19.47
CA HIS A 220 6.95 10.32 -18.35
C HIS A 220 6.58 11.16 -17.13
N LEU A 221 7.38 12.19 -16.78
CA LEU A 221 7.08 13.08 -15.65
C LEU A 221 5.85 13.96 -15.91
N ALA A 222 5.67 14.41 -17.15
CA ALA A 222 4.58 15.30 -17.53
C ALA A 222 3.23 14.59 -17.71
N GLU A 223 3.23 13.41 -18.34
CA GLU A 223 2.02 12.76 -18.84
C GLU A 223 1.88 11.29 -18.43
N GLY A 224 2.97 10.64 -18.00
CA GLY A 224 3.01 9.21 -17.70
C GLY A 224 2.64 8.83 -16.28
N ARG A 225 2.15 9.76 -15.44
CA ARG A 225 1.83 9.53 -14.04
C ARG A 225 0.34 9.62 -13.77
N ALA A 226 -0.15 8.71 -12.91
CA ALA A 226 -1.52 8.73 -12.41
C ALA A 226 -1.78 9.83 -11.37
N ILE A 227 -0.72 10.42 -10.80
CA ILE A 227 -0.77 11.48 -9.80
C ILE A 227 -0.19 12.76 -10.40
N GLU A 228 -1.02 13.81 -10.47
CA GLU A 228 -0.58 15.17 -10.76
C GLU A 228 0.18 15.72 -9.56
N GLN A 229 1.36 16.31 -9.81
CA GLN A 229 2.21 16.91 -8.77
C GLN A 229 2.55 18.36 -9.13
N ARG A 230 2.47 19.25 -8.14
CA ARG A 230 2.84 20.66 -8.25
C ARG A 230 3.74 21.04 -7.08
N HIS A 231 5.03 21.24 -7.36
CA HIS A 231 6.05 21.53 -6.35
C HIS A 231 6.09 23.02 -6.04
N VAL A 232 5.73 23.40 -4.83
CA VAL A 232 5.68 24.81 -4.39
C VAL A 232 7.06 25.46 -4.47
N GLU A 233 8.10 24.80 -4.03
CA GLU A 233 9.50 25.26 -4.07
C GLU A 233 10.22 24.86 -5.36
N GLY A 234 9.47 24.41 -6.39
CA GLY A 234 10.03 23.89 -7.63
C GLY A 234 10.56 22.44 -7.48
N HIS A 235 10.60 21.74 -8.60
CA HIS A 235 10.99 20.33 -8.68
C HIS A 235 12.51 20.12 -8.63
N LEU A 236 12.94 18.88 -8.28
CA LEU A 236 14.37 18.48 -8.23
C LEU A 236 14.76 17.47 -9.33
N PHE A 237 14.03 17.44 -10.45
CA PHE A 237 14.31 16.44 -11.49
C PHE A 237 15.55 16.79 -12.32
N VAL A 238 15.82 18.07 -12.57
CA VAL A 238 16.88 18.52 -13.46
C VAL A 238 17.83 19.51 -12.79
N SER A 239 17.28 20.49 -12.06
CA SER A 239 18.06 21.58 -11.47
C SER A 239 17.97 21.57 -9.95
N PRO A 240 19.07 21.87 -9.24
CA PRO A 240 19.03 22.00 -7.79
C PRO A 240 18.14 23.16 -7.39
N ALA A 241 17.59 23.06 -6.17
CA ALA A 241 16.80 24.15 -5.58
C ALA A 241 17.65 25.43 -5.40
N SER A 242 17.01 26.58 -5.49
CA SER A 242 17.63 27.88 -5.21
C SER A 242 18.03 28.02 -3.73
N GLU A 243 17.27 27.37 -2.84
CA GLU A 243 17.54 27.34 -1.40
C GLU A 243 17.75 25.90 -0.92
N GLN A 244 18.80 25.71 -0.07
CA GLN A 244 19.13 24.42 0.51
C GLN A 244 18.43 24.26 1.88
N VAL A 245 17.10 24.10 1.85
CA VAL A 245 16.27 23.85 3.03
C VAL A 245 15.84 22.38 3.08
N ALA A 246 15.49 21.89 4.27
CA ALA A 246 15.02 20.52 4.45
C ALA A 246 13.50 20.38 4.25
N ASP A 247 12.83 21.45 3.89
CA ASP A 247 11.39 21.51 3.75
C ASP A 247 10.98 21.56 2.27
N GLN A 248 9.89 20.89 1.96
CA GLN A 248 9.28 20.86 0.63
C GLN A 248 7.77 20.70 0.75
N ARG A 249 7.03 21.32 -0.17
CA ARG A 249 5.58 21.22 -0.24
C ARG A 249 5.15 20.86 -1.65
N VAL A 250 4.36 19.81 -1.76
CA VAL A 250 3.89 19.30 -3.06
C VAL A 250 2.38 19.13 -3.01
N TRP A 251 1.67 19.81 -3.88
CA TRP A 251 0.27 19.52 -4.14
C TRP A 251 0.14 18.27 -4.99
N MET A 252 -0.73 17.36 -4.61
CA MET A 252 -0.96 16.09 -5.29
C MET A 252 -2.44 15.80 -5.44
N ARG A 253 -2.82 15.16 -6.54
CA ARG A 253 -4.13 14.51 -6.72
C ARG A 253 -4.04 13.46 -7.81
N SER A 254 -4.98 12.53 -7.90
CA SER A 254 -5.08 11.69 -9.10
C SER A 254 -5.45 12.51 -10.33
N THR A 255 -5.01 12.07 -11.50
CA THR A 255 -5.26 12.77 -12.78
C THR A 255 -6.70 12.67 -13.28
N GLY A 256 -7.56 11.95 -12.56
CA GLY A 256 -9.00 11.81 -12.84
C GLY A 256 -9.74 11.28 -11.61
N THR A 257 -11.04 11.03 -11.77
CA THR A 257 -11.92 10.60 -10.68
C THR A 257 -11.68 9.16 -10.26
N LEU A 258 -11.61 8.94 -8.97
CA LEU A 258 -11.50 7.61 -8.36
C LEU A 258 -12.90 7.04 -8.01
N PRO A 259 -13.04 5.70 -7.94
CA PRO A 259 -14.24 5.08 -7.37
C PRO A 259 -14.51 5.56 -5.94
N ASP A 260 -15.79 5.62 -5.54
CA ASP A 260 -16.20 6.00 -4.17
C ASP A 260 -15.96 4.88 -3.14
N ASP A 261 -14.84 4.18 -3.27
CA ASP A 261 -14.38 3.17 -2.33
C ASP A 261 -13.25 3.75 -1.48
N PRO A 262 -13.45 3.93 -0.16
CA PRO A 262 -12.43 4.49 0.71
C PRO A 262 -11.10 3.72 0.72
N LEU A 263 -11.14 2.40 0.54
CA LEU A 263 -9.91 1.61 0.46
C LEU A 263 -9.08 1.96 -0.78
N VAL A 264 -9.73 2.32 -1.89
CA VAL A 264 -9.05 2.79 -3.10
C VAL A 264 -8.38 4.15 -2.84
N HIS A 265 -9.07 5.07 -2.15
CA HIS A 265 -8.48 6.37 -1.79
C HIS A 265 -7.28 6.20 -0.85
N ASP A 266 -7.37 5.35 0.18
CA ASP A 266 -6.27 5.04 1.09
C ASP A 266 -5.08 4.42 0.34
N ALA A 267 -5.34 3.49 -0.58
CA ALA A 267 -4.31 2.87 -1.42
C ALA A 267 -3.64 3.89 -2.35
N VAL A 268 -4.40 4.81 -2.95
CA VAL A 268 -3.85 5.87 -3.83
C VAL A 268 -3.07 6.90 -3.02
N LEU A 269 -3.47 7.24 -1.80
CA LEU A 269 -2.66 8.07 -0.89
C LEU A 269 -1.33 7.38 -0.54
N ALA A 270 -1.35 6.08 -0.24
CA ALA A 270 -0.13 5.31 0.00
C ALA A 270 0.76 5.22 -1.26
N TYR A 271 0.15 5.10 -2.45
CA TYR A 271 0.87 5.17 -3.72
C TYR A 271 1.56 6.53 -3.90
N ALA A 272 0.83 7.63 -3.66
CA ALA A 272 1.31 8.99 -3.87
C ALA A 272 2.40 9.39 -2.86
N SER A 273 2.35 8.86 -1.64
CA SER A 273 3.27 9.22 -0.56
C SER A 273 4.74 8.85 -0.81
N ASP A 274 5.01 7.89 -1.71
CA ASP A 274 6.38 7.46 -2.03
C ASP A 274 7.01 8.27 -3.19
N TYR A 275 6.32 9.27 -3.75
CA TYR A 275 6.87 10.02 -4.90
C TYR A 275 7.97 11.00 -4.54
N SER A 276 7.80 11.77 -3.47
CA SER A 276 8.61 12.99 -3.25
C SER A 276 9.29 13.07 -1.87
N LEU A 277 8.94 12.21 -0.92
CA LEU A 277 9.37 12.35 0.48
C LEU A 277 10.91 12.43 0.66
N LEU A 278 11.67 11.70 -0.17
CA LEU A 278 13.14 11.76 -0.14
C LEU A 278 13.72 13.02 -0.79
N GLU A 279 12.92 13.83 -1.49
CA GLU A 279 13.38 15.07 -2.13
C GLU A 279 13.74 16.14 -1.10
N SER A 280 13.09 16.17 0.07
CA SER A 280 13.43 17.07 1.17
C SER A 280 14.91 16.93 1.59
N ILE A 281 15.45 15.69 1.52
CA ILE A 281 16.85 15.40 1.80
C ILE A 281 17.76 15.92 0.66
N LEU A 282 17.39 15.64 -0.59
CA LEU A 282 18.14 16.10 -1.76
C LEU A 282 18.19 17.63 -1.80
N ARG A 283 17.06 18.30 -1.53
CA ARG A 283 16.93 19.76 -1.47
C ARG A 283 17.88 20.36 -0.44
N ARG A 284 17.92 19.82 0.78
CA ARG A 284 18.83 20.27 1.85
C ARG A 284 20.30 20.22 1.43
N HIS A 285 20.67 19.27 0.58
CA HIS A 285 22.05 19.07 0.13
C HIS A 285 22.33 19.63 -1.28
N GLY A 286 21.41 20.43 -1.86
CA GLY A 286 21.58 21.01 -3.20
C GLY A 286 21.75 19.96 -4.30
N ARG A 287 21.06 18.82 -4.17
CA ARG A 287 21.13 17.69 -5.11
C ARG A 287 19.83 17.54 -5.87
N THR A 288 19.91 16.82 -6.99
CA THR A 288 18.78 16.48 -7.89
C THR A 288 18.74 15.00 -8.12
N TRP A 289 17.63 14.49 -8.64
CA TRP A 289 17.54 13.09 -9.08
C TRP A 289 18.53 12.75 -10.21
N THR A 290 19.00 13.75 -10.96
CA THR A 290 20.00 13.60 -12.02
C THR A 290 21.44 13.84 -11.55
N THR A 291 21.69 14.02 -10.25
CA THR A 291 23.04 14.15 -9.69
C THR A 291 23.89 12.95 -10.11
N PRO A 292 25.04 13.16 -10.80
CA PRO A 292 25.87 12.06 -11.27
C PRO A 292 26.26 11.12 -10.13
N GLY A 293 26.03 9.81 -10.34
CA GLY A 293 26.39 8.77 -9.36
C GLY A 293 25.48 8.67 -8.14
N LEU A 294 24.40 9.45 -8.05
CA LEU A 294 23.38 9.28 -7.00
C LEU A 294 22.79 7.87 -7.04
N ARG A 295 22.83 7.19 -5.90
CA ARG A 295 22.14 5.93 -5.67
C ARG A 295 21.08 6.16 -4.59
N ALA A 296 19.83 6.04 -4.96
CA ALA A 296 18.68 6.20 -4.07
C ALA A 296 17.83 4.94 -4.05
N ALA A 297 17.32 4.59 -2.88
CA ALA A 297 16.33 3.53 -2.71
C ALA A 297 15.61 3.74 -1.38
N SER A 298 14.29 3.59 -1.36
CA SER A 298 13.49 3.53 -0.13
C SER A 298 13.89 2.27 0.67
N LEU A 299 14.02 2.40 1.99
CA LEU A 299 14.35 1.30 2.90
C LEU A 299 13.13 0.84 3.68
N ASP A 300 12.33 1.78 4.18
CA ASP A 300 11.08 1.53 4.88
C ASP A 300 10.02 2.56 4.47
N HIS A 301 8.81 2.38 4.96
CA HIS A 301 7.72 3.34 4.81
C HIS A 301 6.70 3.10 5.92
N ALA A 302 6.38 4.14 6.68
CA ALA A 302 5.33 4.12 7.69
C ALA A 302 4.32 5.22 7.40
N MET A 303 3.03 4.92 7.53
CA MET A 303 1.96 5.88 7.27
C MET A 303 0.84 5.68 8.28
N TRP A 304 0.32 6.79 8.82
CA TRP A 304 -0.85 6.84 9.69
C TRP A 304 -1.94 7.65 9.02
N PHE A 305 -3.12 7.08 8.89
CA PHE A 305 -4.30 7.71 8.32
C PHE A 305 -5.16 8.24 9.47
N HIS A 306 -5.36 9.54 9.50
CA HIS A 306 -6.03 10.23 10.62
C HIS A 306 -7.50 10.49 10.33
N ARG A 307 -7.82 10.91 9.11
CA ARG A 307 -9.16 11.26 8.67
C ARG A 307 -9.40 10.81 7.24
N PRO A 308 -10.66 10.49 6.85
CA PRO A 308 -10.97 10.16 5.47
C PRO A 308 -10.59 11.29 4.52
N ALA A 309 -10.08 10.95 3.35
CA ALA A 309 -9.77 11.89 2.30
C ALA A 309 -10.06 11.30 0.91
N ARG A 310 -10.28 12.19 -0.06
CA ARG A 310 -10.34 11.83 -1.47
C ARG A 310 -9.00 12.12 -2.12
N ALA A 311 -8.36 11.09 -2.68
CA ALA A 311 -7.08 11.25 -3.36
C ALA A 311 -7.23 11.82 -4.79
N ASP A 312 -8.46 12.01 -5.27
CA ASP A 312 -8.79 12.73 -6.52
C ASP A 312 -9.12 14.23 -6.28
N GLU A 313 -9.04 14.68 -5.04
CA GLU A 313 -9.03 16.08 -4.66
C GLU A 313 -7.60 16.51 -4.29
N TRP A 314 -7.36 17.85 -4.22
CA TRP A 314 -6.04 18.34 -3.90
C TRP A 314 -5.65 18.02 -2.46
N ILE A 315 -4.48 17.36 -2.32
CA ILE A 315 -3.81 17.06 -1.06
C ILE A 315 -2.47 17.79 -1.05
N LEU A 316 -2.22 18.59 -0.02
CA LEU A 316 -0.91 19.16 0.23
C LEU A 316 -0.04 18.17 0.99
N TYR A 317 1.09 17.78 0.44
CA TYR A 317 2.10 16.98 1.11
C TYR A 317 3.23 17.90 1.59
N ALA A 318 3.24 18.20 2.89
CA ALA A 318 4.24 19.02 3.56
C ALA A 318 5.33 18.08 4.11
N GLU A 319 6.51 18.13 3.53
CA GLU A 319 7.63 17.22 3.77
C GLU A 319 8.78 17.95 4.46
N HIS A 320 9.46 17.25 5.37
CA HIS A 320 10.62 17.73 6.09
C HIS A 320 11.62 16.60 6.32
N SER A 321 12.93 16.90 6.19
CA SER A 321 13.98 15.96 6.56
C SER A 321 14.67 16.40 7.85
N PRO A 322 14.48 15.69 8.97
CA PRO A 322 15.16 16.02 10.22
C PRO A 322 16.63 15.57 10.26
N SER A 323 17.01 14.58 9.44
CA SER A 323 18.36 14.00 9.51
C SER A 323 18.75 13.25 8.25
N ALA A 324 20.03 13.34 7.89
CA ALA A 324 20.68 12.46 6.93
C ALA A 324 22.09 12.15 7.41
N GLN A 325 22.45 10.85 7.51
CA GLN A 325 23.77 10.37 7.91
C GLN A 325 24.02 8.94 7.45
N GLY A 326 25.29 8.58 7.27
CA GLY A 326 25.69 7.19 6.96
C GLY A 326 25.12 6.67 5.64
N GLY A 327 24.90 7.55 4.65
CA GLY A 327 24.33 7.22 3.35
C GLY A 327 22.82 6.95 3.39
N ARG A 328 22.12 7.39 4.45
CA ARG A 328 20.68 7.36 4.60
C ARG A 328 20.14 8.74 4.98
N GLY A 329 18.85 8.95 4.74
CA GLY A 329 18.13 10.12 5.19
C GLY A 329 16.70 9.77 5.54
N LEU A 330 16.15 10.46 6.55
CA LEU A 330 14.77 10.34 6.98
C LEU A 330 13.95 11.50 6.43
N GLY A 331 12.85 11.21 5.77
CA GLY A 331 11.81 12.15 5.42
C GLY A 331 10.57 11.92 6.29
N ILE A 332 9.95 13.00 6.73
CA ILE A 332 8.65 13.02 7.44
C ILE A 332 7.71 13.92 6.66
N GLY A 333 6.50 13.46 6.42
CA GLY A 333 5.51 14.21 5.67
C GLY A 333 4.15 14.24 6.36
N ARG A 334 3.42 15.32 6.18
CA ARG A 334 2.04 15.51 6.62
C ARG A 334 1.18 15.83 5.41
N MET A 335 0.09 15.11 5.26
CA MET A 335 -0.84 15.30 4.16
C MET A 335 -2.09 16.04 4.65
N PHE A 336 -2.45 17.12 3.97
CA PHE A 336 -3.61 17.93 4.30
C PHE A 336 -4.53 18.05 3.09
N THR A 337 -5.83 18.06 3.32
CA THR A 337 -6.79 18.51 2.30
C THR A 337 -6.58 19.98 1.99
N GLN A 338 -7.15 20.47 0.89
CA GLN A 338 -7.01 21.88 0.49
C GLN A 338 -7.61 22.85 1.53
N ASP A 339 -8.60 22.44 2.30
CA ASP A 339 -9.21 23.18 3.40
C ASP A 339 -8.50 23.01 4.75
N GLY A 340 -7.35 22.32 4.79
CA GLY A 340 -6.45 22.26 5.94
C GLY A 340 -6.69 21.10 6.90
N VAL A 341 -7.46 20.06 6.54
CA VAL A 341 -7.66 18.88 7.37
C VAL A 341 -6.45 17.93 7.25
N LEU A 342 -5.79 17.61 8.36
CA LEU A 342 -4.71 16.61 8.40
C LEU A 342 -5.27 15.22 8.22
N VAL A 343 -4.96 14.60 7.07
CA VAL A 343 -5.49 13.29 6.67
C VAL A 343 -4.50 12.15 6.87
N ALA A 344 -3.19 12.42 6.75
CA ALA A 344 -2.18 11.40 7.01
C ALA A 344 -0.84 11.99 7.46
N THR A 345 -0.06 11.16 8.16
CA THR A 345 1.36 11.39 8.47
C THR A 345 2.18 10.23 7.92
N VAL A 346 3.34 10.55 7.34
CA VAL A 346 4.23 9.59 6.69
C VAL A 346 5.64 9.75 7.23
N ALA A 347 6.38 8.64 7.35
CA ALA A 347 7.81 8.64 7.63
C ALA A 347 8.50 7.59 6.75
N GLN A 348 9.65 7.95 6.15
CA GLN A 348 10.39 7.05 5.27
C GLN A 348 11.89 7.28 5.39
N GLU A 349 12.65 6.24 5.70
CA GLU A 349 14.09 6.27 5.55
C GLU A 349 14.46 5.80 4.14
N GLY A 350 15.36 6.52 3.48
CA GLY A 350 15.92 6.13 2.19
C GLY A 350 17.43 6.05 2.21
N MET A 351 17.99 5.11 1.45
CA MET A 351 19.40 5.13 1.10
C MET A 351 19.62 6.25 0.07
N LEU A 352 20.56 7.14 0.38
CA LEU A 352 20.98 8.24 -0.49
C LEU A 352 22.51 8.29 -0.47
N ARG A 353 23.15 7.76 -1.49
CA ARG A 353 24.60 7.72 -1.62
C ARG A 353 25.01 8.55 -2.83
N VAL A 354 25.83 9.55 -2.59
CA VAL A 354 26.46 10.39 -3.61
C VAL A 354 27.94 10.05 -3.60
N PRO A 355 28.61 9.87 -4.76
CA PRO A 355 30.07 9.75 -4.81
C PRO A 355 30.72 11.01 -4.19
N GLU A 356 31.89 10.83 -3.58
CA GLU A 356 32.71 11.91 -3.05
C GLU A 356 33.22 12.81 -4.18
#